data_32099f52dcb54f5ce441a23b45ff6f09
#
_entry.id   32099f52dcb54f5ce441a23b45ff6f09
#
_cell.length_a   1.000
_cell.length_b   1.000
_cell.length_c   1.000
_cell.angle_alpha   90.00
_cell.angle_beta   90.00
_cell.angle_gamma   90.00
#
_symmetry.space_group_name_H-M   'P 1'
#
loop_
_entity.id
_entity.type
_entity.pdbx_description
1 polymer ?
#
loop_
_entity_poly.entity_id
_entity_poly.type
_entity_poly.pdbx_seq_one_letter_code
_entity_poly.pdbx_strand_id
1 'polypeptide(L)'
;MPRTKSQGNGQGCAYKRGKVWEAQVIVGWRLPDVPGARPIPIKRRKSGFKTKAEALAYCSTLLTQEAPKARPTLQQVYDAWEPWYEPRVGQTTIACYRSAYKHFASLSGRYIDTITAGDLQECMDACPAGKRTHQNMKVTAGLLWAYAFDRDLVPKDITENLYIGKHETTQREPITEDELEIIRRAIGQEQYAEYVYAMCYLGFRPGEFLALKKSSLHTENGVTYLTGGSKTDAGRDRRVPVPPQIADIIQERKNVLNTEYLFPMVTHNRKGEFTGYKAMAHAYFRESVFVPMMKRLGIAEGKTPYCARHTYADKLKAAAGDDQAKAALMGHTDYAFTQAKYQSIALDDLSAVADSIR
;
A
#
# COMPACT_ATOMS: atom_id res chain seq x y z
N MET A 1 -46.69 -35.50 45.17
CA MET A 1 -46.86 -35.19 43.73
C MET A 1 -45.77 -35.90 42.97
N PRO A 2 -46.05 -36.65 41.90
CA PRO A 2 -45.01 -37.32 41.14
C PRO A 2 -44.11 -36.31 40.46
N ARG A 3 -42.77 -36.44 40.60
CA ARG A 3 -41.76 -35.68 39.88
C ARG A 3 -41.93 -35.98 38.37
N THR A 4 -42.35 -34.98 37.61
CA THR A 4 -42.36 -35.04 36.14
C THR A 4 -40.94 -35.31 35.67
N LYS A 5 -40.72 -36.45 34.99
CA LYS A 5 -39.44 -36.83 34.39
C LYS A 5 -38.94 -35.67 33.50
N SER A 6 -37.71 -35.24 33.69
CA SER A 6 -37.04 -34.33 32.75
C SER A 6 -36.92 -35.07 31.41
N GLN A 7 -37.15 -34.36 30.31
CA GLN A 7 -36.77 -34.86 29.00
C GLN A 7 -35.26 -35.10 29.01
N GLY A 8 -34.80 -36.08 28.24
CA GLY A 8 -33.40 -36.49 28.22
C GLY A 8 -32.41 -35.33 27.97
N ASN A 9 -31.15 -35.51 28.39
CA ASN A 9 -30.09 -34.51 28.27
C ASN A 9 -30.01 -33.94 26.85
N GLY A 10 -30.13 -32.61 26.70
CA GLY A 10 -30.02 -31.91 25.44
C GLY A 10 -31.34 -31.42 24.80
N GLN A 11 -32.51 -31.94 25.27
CA GLN A 11 -33.81 -31.56 24.66
C GLN A 11 -34.43 -30.26 25.21
N GLY A 12 -33.79 -29.61 26.19
CA GLY A 12 -34.27 -28.37 26.80
C GLY A 12 -35.16 -28.58 28.03
N CYS A 13 -35.62 -27.49 28.62
CA CYS A 13 -36.43 -27.47 29.83
C CYS A 13 -37.40 -26.31 29.84
N ALA A 14 -38.48 -26.42 30.66
CA ALA A 14 -39.44 -25.37 30.87
C ALA A 14 -39.54 -24.99 32.34
N TYR A 15 -39.49 -23.69 32.62
CA TYR A 15 -39.62 -23.13 33.95
C TYR A 15 -40.83 -22.23 34.05
N LYS A 16 -41.48 -22.23 35.22
CA LYS A 16 -42.57 -21.30 35.50
C LYS A 16 -41.99 -19.95 35.99
N ARG A 17 -42.34 -18.89 35.30
CA ARG A 17 -42.01 -17.52 35.73
C ARG A 17 -43.29 -16.70 35.91
N GLY A 18 -43.68 -16.51 37.17
CA GLY A 18 -44.94 -15.87 37.51
C GLY A 18 -46.15 -16.63 36.93
N LYS A 19 -46.91 -15.99 36.06
CA LYS A 19 -48.12 -16.58 35.46
C LYS A 19 -47.89 -17.34 34.14
N VAL A 20 -46.65 -17.29 33.59
CA VAL A 20 -46.30 -17.88 32.29
C VAL A 20 -45.18 -18.93 32.42
N TRP A 21 -45.02 -19.74 31.39
CA TRP A 21 -43.93 -20.70 31.26
C TRP A 21 -42.88 -20.16 30.30
N GLU A 22 -41.63 -20.51 30.54
CA GLU A 22 -40.45 -20.16 29.73
C GLU A 22 -39.77 -21.45 29.24
N ALA A 23 -39.57 -21.57 27.93
CA ALA A 23 -38.75 -22.62 27.31
C ALA A 23 -37.27 -22.18 27.36
N GLN A 24 -36.36 -23.11 27.69
CA GLN A 24 -34.93 -22.89 27.67
C GLN A 24 -34.20 -24.10 27.08
N VAL A 25 -33.23 -23.81 26.19
CA VAL A 25 -32.32 -24.83 25.64
C VAL A 25 -30.87 -24.35 25.77
N ILE A 26 -29.93 -25.29 25.87
CA ILE A 26 -28.50 -25.02 25.77
C ILE A 26 -28.09 -25.34 24.34
N VAL A 27 -27.60 -24.33 23.59
CA VAL A 27 -27.24 -24.44 22.18
C VAL A 27 -25.72 -24.50 21.97
N GLY A 28 -24.93 -24.40 23.03
CA GLY A 28 -23.47 -24.46 22.99
C GLY A 28 -22.84 -24.13 24.34
N TRP A 29 -21.53 -24.12 24.35
CA TRP A 29 -20.72 -23.79 25.53
C TRP A 29 -19.59 -22.82 25.08
N ARG A 30 -19.31 -21.78 25.87
CA ARG A 30 -18.15 -20.94 25.69
C ARG A 30 -17.12 -21.23 26.78
N LEU A 31 -15.85 -21.21 26.42
CA LEU A 31 -14.77 -21.25 27.40
C LEU A 31 -14.70 -19.89 28.10
N PRO A 32 -14.57 -19.87 29.43
CA PRO A 32 -14.31 -18.63 30.15
C PRO A 32 -12.89 -18.15 29.91
N ASP A 33 -12.65 -16.84 30.07
CA ASP A 33 -11.34 -16.20 29.90
C ASP A 33 -10.33 -16.60 30.98
N VAL A 34 -10.76 -17.36 32.02
CA VAL A 34 -9.91 -17.84 33.12
C VAL A 34 -9.56 -19.32 32.87
N PRO A 35 -8.25 -19.67 32.76
CA PRO A 35 -7.82 -21.06 32.62
C PRO A 35 -8.30 -21.94 33.73
N GLY A 36 -8.91 -23.09 33.39
CA GLY A 36 -9.44 -24.09 34.35
C GLY A 36 -10.86 -23.83 34.87
N ALA A 37 -11.50 -22.75 34.51
CA ALA A 37 -12.88 -22.47 34.85
C ALA A 37 -13.85 -23.36 34.01
N ARG A 38 -15.02 -23.69 34.58
CA ARG A 38 -16.01 -24.53 33.90
C ARG A 38 -16.62 -23.82 32.71
N PRO A 39 -16.86 -24.53 31.57
CA PRO A 39 -17.52 -23.94 30.41
C PRO A 39 -18.88 -23.31 30.77
N ILE A 40 -19.16 -22.16 30.20
CA ILE A 40 -20.39 -21.40 30.44
C ILE A 40 -21.38 -21.76 29.35
N PRO A 41 -22.61 -22.24 29.72
CA PRO A 41 -23.61 -22.65 28.72
C PRO A 41 -24.20 -21.43 28.00
N ILE A 42 -24.26 -21.50 26.67
CA ILE A 42 -25.00 -20.59 25.82
C ILE A 42 -26.45 -21.03 25.77
N LYS A 43 -27.35 -20.21 26.33
CA LYS A 43 -28.76 -20.54 26.50
C LYS A 43 -29.64 -19.71 25.59
N ARG A 44 -30.64 -20.36 24.93
CA ARG A 44 -31.74 -19.66 24.27
C ARG A 44 -33.00 -19.83 25.11
N ARG A 45 -33.82 -18.77 25.15
CA ARG A 45 -35.02 -18.73 25.97
C ARG A 45 -36.18 -18.07 25.23
N LYS A 46 -37.40 -18.54 25.48
CA LYS A 46 -38.66 -17.91 25.06
C LYS A 46 -39.68 -18.05 26.17
N SER A 47 -40.23 -16.94 26.63
CA SER A 47 -41.28 -16.91 27.65
C SER A 47 -42.63 -16.56 27.00
N GLY A 48 -43.72 -16.66 27.80
CA GLY A 48 -45.06 -16.29 27.37
C GLY A 48 -45.98 -17.47 27.09
N PHE A 49 -45.56 -18.71 27.33
CA PHE A 49 -46.39 -19.89 27.15
C PHE A 49 -47.40 -20.04 28.29
N LYS A 50 -48.61 -20.49 27.98
CA LYS A 50 -49.68 -20.71 28.97
C LYS A 50 -49.47 -21.98 29.76
N THR A 51 -48.88 -22.99 29.11
CA THR A 51 -48.68 -24.32 29.72
C THR A 51 -47.22 -24.77 29.62
N LYS A 52 -46.85 -25.69 30.53
CA LYS A 52 -45.53 -26.34 30.49
C LYS A 52 -45.34 -27.17 29.22
N ALA A 53 -46.39 -27.82 28.75
CA ALA A 53 -46.34 -28.61 27.53
C ALA A 53 -46.02 -27.79 26.29
N GLU A 54 -46.66 -26.62 26.12
CA GLU A 54 -46.36 -25.67 25.03
C GLU A 54 -44.90 -25.18 25.08
N ALA A 55 -44.39 -24.84 26.29
CA ALA A 55 -43.02 -24.41 26.44
C ALA A 55 -42.01 -25.53 26.10
N LEU A 56 -42.28 -26.78 26.51
CA LEU A 56 -41.44 -27.91 26.15
C LEU A 56 -41.48 -28.24 24.65
N ALA A 57 -42.65 -28.18 24.02
CA ALA A 57 -42.77 -28.38 22.58
C ALA A 57 -41.98 -27.31 21.79
N TYR A 58 -41.91 -26.10 22.29
CA TYR A 58 -41.14 -25.01 21.65
C TYR A 58 -39.63 -25.17 21.79
N CYS A 59 -39.12 -26.03 22.69
CA CYS A 59 -37.68 -26.28 22.82
C CYS A 59 -37.07 -26.83 21.53
N SER A 60 -37.78 -27.65 20.78
CA SER A 60 -37.29 -28.14 19.47
C SER A 60 -37.07 -27.01 18.48
N THR A 61 -37.99 -26.05 18.44
CA THR A 61 -37.84 -24.84 17.61
C THR A 61 -36.64 -24.00 18.04
N LEU A 62 -36.39 -23.82 19.35
CA LEU A 62 -35.22 -23.13 19.86
C LEU A 62 -33.89 -23.84 19.53
N LEU A 63 -33.88 -25.16 19.43
CA LEU A 63 -32.72 -25.96 19.05
C LEU A 63 -32.40 -25.84 17.55
N THR A 64 -33.46 -25.79 16.72
CA THR A 64 -33.31 -25.68 15.24
C THR A 64 -33.14 -24.25 14.77
N GLN A 65 -33.49 -23.25 15.58
CA GLN A 65 -33.16 -21.85 15.23
C GLN A 65 -31.65 -21.71 15.06
N GLU A 66 -31.23 -21.15 13.93
CA GLU A 66 -29.84 -20.77 13.76
C GLU A 66 -29.44 -19.75 14.84
N ALA A 67 -28.22 -19.83 15.33
CA ALA A 67 -27.68 -18.79 16.19
C ALA A 67 -27.85 -17.43 15.48
N PRO A 68 -28.28 -16.37 16.18
CA PRO A 68 -28.25 -15.05 15.56
C PRO A 68 -26.84 -14.83 15.00
N LYS A 69 -26.75 -14.68 13.69
CA LYS A 69 -25.47 -14.42 13.02
C LYS A 69 -24.83 -13.22 13.70
N ALA A 70 -23.54 -13.30 13.93
CA ALA A 70 -22.79 -12.16 14.43
C ALA A 70 -23.07 -10.96 13.50
N ARG A 71 -23.47 -9.83 14.06
CA ARG A 71 -23.71 -8.59 13.32
C ARG A 71 -22.63 -7.58 13.69
N PRO A 72 -21.39 -7.72 13.14
CA PRO A 72 -20.33 -6.81 13.44
C PRO A 72 -20.56 -5.46 12.75
N THR A 73 -20.05 -4.40 13.35
CA THR A 73 -19.96 -3.10 12.69
C THR A 73 -18.86 -3.11 11.61
N LEU A 74 -18.90 -2.15 10.69
CA LEU A 74 -17.84 -1.99 9.69
C LEU A 74 -16.46 -1.88 10.34
N GLN A 75 -16.35 -1.13 11.47
CA GLN A 75 -15.10 -1.02 12.22
C GLN A 75 -14.62 -2.38 12.75
N GLN A 76 -15.50 -3.17 13.32
CA GLN A 76 -15.14 -4.51 13.84
C GLN A 76 -14.70 -5.44 12.73
N VAL A 77 -15.30 -5.35 11.53
CA VAL A 77 -14.86 -6.11 10.36
C VAL A 77 -13.48 -5.62 9.91
N TYR A 78 -13.25 -4.31 9.86
CA TYR A 78 -11.95 -3.75 9.51
C TYR A 78 -10.85 -4.17 10.49
N ASP A 79 -11.10 -4.08 11.79
CA ASP A 79 -10.15 -4.45 12.85
C ASP A 79 -9.77 -5.94 12.81
N ALA A 80 -10.68 -6.79 12.34
CA ALA A 80 -10.42 -8.23 12.14
C ALA A 80 -9.72 -8.50 10.79
N TRP A 81 -10.04 -7.73 9.76
CA TRP A 81 -9.51 -7.88 8.41
C TRP A 81 -8.05 -7.39 8.31
N GLU A 82 -7.73 -6.25 8.89
CA GLU A 82 -6.42 -5.62 8.73
C GLU A 82 -5.25 -6.53 9.14
N PRO A 83 -5.19 -7.10 10.37
CA PRO A 83 -4.10 -7.98 10.78
C PRO A 83 -4.09 -9.30 10.01
N TRP A 84 -5.24 -9.74 9.47
CA TRP A 84 -5.32 -10.91 8.62
C TRP A 84 -4.76 -10.64 7.22
N TYR A 85 -4.95 -9.43 6.69
CA TYR A 85 -4.54 -9.06 5.33
C TYR A 85 -3.11 -8.51 5.27
N GLU A 86 -2.65 -7.78 6.29
CA GLU A 86 -1.32 -7.13 6.33
C GLU A 86 -0.16 -8.06 5.94
N PRO A 87 -0.05 -9.33 6.43
CA PRO A 87 1.05 -10.21 6.04
C PRO A 87 1.05 -10.63 4.55
N ARG A 88 -0.02 -10.35 3.82
CA ARG A 88 -0.20 -10.74 2.41
C ARG A 88 0.25 -9.66 1.43
N VAL A 89 0.54 -8.47 1.93
CA VAL A 89 0.88 -7.30 1.11
C VAL A 89 2.08 -6.55 1.69
N GLY A 90 2.73 -5.71 0.86
CA GLY A 90 3.81 -4.84 1.34
C GLY A 90 3.29 -3.71 2.22
N GLN A 91 4.14 -3.21 3.12
CA GLN A 91 3.82 -2.15 4.09
C GLN A 91 3.25 -0.87 3.44
N THR A 92 3.74 -0.50 2.26
CA THR A 92 3.20 0.65 1.52
C THR A 92 1.77 0.42 1.05
N THR A 93 1.44 -0.81 0.66
CA THR A 93 0.10 -1.17 0.16
C THR A 93 -0.91 -1.13 1.31
N ILE A 94 -0.60 -1.75 2.45
CA ILE A 94 -1.51 -1.71 3.60
C ILE A 94 -1.69 -0.29 4.13
N ALA A 95 -0.64 0.56 4.12
CA ALA A 95 -0.76 1.97 4.48
C ALA A 95 -1.70 2.75 3.56
N CYS A 96 -1.73 2.43 2.25
CA CYS A 96 -2.71 3.00 1.31
C CYS A 96 -4.14 2.60 1.66
N TYR A 97 -4.37 1.34 2.04
CA TYR A 97 -5.70 0.85 2.43
C TYR A 97 -6.15 1.43 3.78
N ARG A 98 -5.24 1.54 4.75
CA ARG A 98 -5.49 2.28 6.01
C ARG A 98 -5.94 3.72 5.76
N SER A 99 -5.27 4.40 4.84
CA SER A 99 -5.62 5.78 4.47
C SER A 99 -6.98 5.84 3.77
N ALA A 100 -7.26 4.91 2.86
CA ALA A 100 -8.52 4.82 2.14
C ALA A 100 -9.70 4.51 3.08
N TYR A 101 -9.52 3.61 4.04
CA TYR A 101 -10.56 3.25 5.01
C TYR A 101 -11.05 4.46 5.84
N LYS A 102 -10.18 5.41 6.14
CA LYS A 102 -10.55 6.63 6.90
C LYS A 102 -11.68 7.43 6.24
N HIS A 103 -11.83 7.34 4.93
CA HIS A 103 -12.91 8.02 4.21
C HIS A 103 -14.28 7.36 4.42
N PHE A 104 -14.34 6.16 4.98
CA PHE A 104 -15.56 5.47 5.38
C PHE A 104 -15.89 5.63 6.88
N ALA A 105 -15.26 6.58 7.58
CA ALA A 105 -15.42 6.77 9.03
C ALA A 105 -16.87 7.01 9.47
N SER A 106 -17.70 7.66 8.65
CA SER A 106 -19.14 7.87 8.91
C SER A 106 -19.94 6.56 9.00
N LEU A 107 -19.45 5.49 8.39
CA LEU A 107 -20.08 4.18 8.37
C LEU A 107 -19.51 3.22 9.44
N SER A 108 -18.43 3.58 10.13
CA SER A 108 -17.68 2.71 11.04
C SER A 108 -18.53 2.06 12.13
N GLY A 109 -19.49 2.78 12.67
CA GLY A 109 -20.42 2.29 13.72
C GLY A 109 -21.63 1.52 13.21
N ARG A 110 -21.87 1.49 11.90
CA ARG A 110 -23.02 0.78 11.31
C ARG A 110 -22.72 -0.71 11.18
N TYR A 111 -23.75 -1.54 11.37
CA TYR A 111 -23.63 -2.98 11.09
C TYR A 111 -23.38 -3.20 9.60
N ILE A 112 -22.40 -4.04 9.26
CA ILE A 112 -21.96 -4.22 7.86
C ILE A 112 -23.08 -4.72 6.95
N ASP A 113 -23.99 -5.55 7.47
CA ASP A 113 -25.15 -6.09 6.75
C ASP A 113 -26.26 -5.05 6.46
N THR A 114 -26.14 -3.83 7.01
CA THR A 114 -27.07 -2.72 6.78
C THR A 114 -26.49 -1.64 5.87
N ILE A 115 -25.22 -1.72 5.51
CA ILE A 115 -24.56 -0.77 4.63
C ILE A 115 -24.91 -1.13 3.18
N THR A 116 -25.28 -0.14 2.40
CA THR A 116 -25.62 -0.27 0.98
C THR A 116 -24.48 0.23 0.08
N ALA A 117 -24.52 -0.14 -1.20
CA ALA A 117 -23.62 0.42 -2.20
C ALA A 117 -23.74 1.95 -2.30
N GLY A 118 -24.96 2.50 -2.11
CA GLY A 118 -25.19 3.94 -2.06
C GLY A 118 -24.44 4.62 -0.92
N ASP A 119 -24.49 4.06 0.29
CA ASP A 119 -23.74 4.61 1.45
C ASP A 119 -22.22 4.67 1.17
N LEU A 120 -21.67 3.62 0.54
CA LEU A 120 -20.25 3.59 0.15
C LEU A 120 -19.95 4.62 -0.93
N GLN A 121 -20.84 4.75 -1.91
CA GLN A 121 -20.70 5.71 -3.00
C GLN A 121 -20.75 7.15 -2.47
N GLU A 122 -21.66 7.47 -1.54
CA GLU A 122 -21.71 8.77 -0.89
C GLU A 122 -20.41 9.14 -0.19
N CYS A 123 -19.77 8.18 0.50
CA CYS A 123 -18.44 8.40 1.09
C CYS A 123 -17.37 8.66 0.02
N MET A 124 -17.45 7.98 -1.12
CA MET A 124 -16.52 8.21 -2.24
C MET A 124 -16.75 9.58 -2.85
N ASP A 125 -17.99 9.95 -3.11
CA ASP A 125 -18.35 11.21 -3.76
C ASP A 125 -18.02 12.42 -2.86
N ALA A 126 -18.13 12.27 -1.54
CA ALA A 126 -17.75 13.28 -0.56
C ALA A 126 -16.22 13.42 -0.40
N CYS A 127 -15.42 12.49 -0.92
CA CYS A 127 -13.97 12.52 -0.77
C CYS A 127 -13.34 13.53 -1.76
N PRO A 128 -12.66 14.60 -1.29
CA PRO A 128 -12.07 15.61 -2.17
C PRO A 128 -10.74 15.16 -2.82
N ALA A 129 -10.29 13.94 -2.52
CA ALA A 129 -8.99 13.44 -2.97
C ALA A 129 -9.03 13.02 -4.46
N GLY A 130 -7.85 12.89 -5.06
CA GLY A 130 -7.70 12.53 -6.47
C GLY A 130 -8.05 11.07 -6.80
N LYS A 131 -8.10 10.78 -8.11
CA LYS A 131 -8.47 9.48 -8.69
C LYS A 131 -7.84 8.26 -7.98
N ARG A 132 -6.56 8.34 -7.60
CA ARG A 132 -5.85 7.23 -6.96
C ARG A 132 -6.43 6.88 -5.58
N THR A 133 -6.84 7.89 -4.81
CA THR A 133 -7.48 7.67 -3.52
C THR A 133 -8.83 6.97 -3.70
N HIS A 134 -9.64 7.41 -4.67
CA HIS A 134 -10.92 6.75 -5.00
C HIS A 134 -10.74 5.30 -5.45
N GLN A 135 -9.70 5.02 -6.26
CA GLN A 135 -9.32 3.65 -6.61
C GLN A 135 -8.99 2.82 -5.37
N ASN A 136 -8.19 3.37 -4.45
CA ASN A 136 -7.85 2.69 -3.22
C ASN A 136 -9.07 2.49 -2.31
N MET A 137 -10.01 3.46 -2.25
CA MET A 137 -11.28 3.32 -1.53
C MET A 137 -12.11 2.16 -2.10
N LYS A 138 -12.31 2.12 -3.43
CA LYS A 138 -13.03 1.01 -4.09
C LYS A 138 -12.37 -0.34 -3.79
N VAL A 139 -11.05 -0.44 -3.94
CA VAL A 139 -10.30 -1.67 -3.66
C VAL A 139 -10.44 -2.07 -2.19
N THR A 140 -10.30 -1.12 -1.26
CA THR A 140 -10.42 -1.40 0.18
C THR A 140 -11.83 -1.88 0.54
N ALA A 141 -12.88 -1.25 0.01
CA ALA A 141 -14.25 -1.69 0.18
C ALA A 141 -14.43 -3.12 -0.36
N GLY A 142 -13.96 -3.40 -1.57
CA GLY A 142 -14.03 -4.75 -2.17
C GLY A 142 -13.36 -5.83 -1.31
N LEU A 143 -12.16 -5.54 -0.80
CA LEU A 143 -11.43 -6.45 0.08
C LEU A 143 -12.17 -6.71 1.40
N LEU A 144 -12.79 -5.69 1.99
CA LEU A 144 -13.57 -5.82 3.21
C LEU A 144 -14.86 -6.63 2.97
N TRP A 145 -15.56 -6.38 1.87
CA TRP A 145 -16.78 -7.12 1.53
C TRP A 145 -16.48 -8.57 1.17
N ALA A 146 -15.41 -8.85 0.42
CA ALA A 146 -14.96 -10.22 0.17
C ALA A 146 -14.64 -10.96 1.47
N TYR A 147 -13.89 -10.30 2.39
CA TYR A 147 -13.60 -10.88 3.71
C TYR A 147 -14.86 -11.16 4.54
N ALA A 148 -15.83 -10.25 4.50
CA ALA A 148 -17.10 -10.40 5.21
C ALA A 148 -17.99 -11.48 4.58
N PHE A 149 -18.01 -11.57 3.24
CA PHE A 149 -18.76 -12.58 2.50
C PHE A 149 -18.24 -14.00 2.79
N ASP A 150 -16.92 -14.19 2.77
CA ASP A 150 -16.27 -15.47 3.09
C ASP A 150 -16.57 -15.96 4.52
N ARG A 151 -17.10 -15.09 5.38
CA ARG A 151 -17.46 -15.37 6.79
C ARG A 151 -18.96 -15.31 7.06
N ASP A 152 -19.77 -15.32 6.03
CA ASP A 152 -21.24 -15.23 6.11
C ASP A 152 -21.76 -13.99 6.89
N LEU A 153 -20.97 -12.90 6.94
CA LEU A 153 -21.37 -11.66 7.62
C LEU A 153 -22.23 -10.77 6.72
N VAL A 154 -22.13 -10.92 5.42
CA VAL A 154 -22.95 -10.25 4.40
C VAL A 154 -23.44 -11.26 3.36
N PRO A 155 -24.63 -11.05 2.75
CA PRO A 155 -25.22 -12.01 1.81
C PRO A 155 -24.65 -11.92 0.39
N LYS A 156 -23.98 -10.81 0.06
CA LYS A 156 -23.42 -10.54 -1.28
C LYS A 156 -22.36 -9.44 -1.24
N ASP A 157 -21.50 -9.40 -2.25
CA ASP A 157 -20.66 -8.25 -2.53
C ASP A 157 -21.51 -7.12 -3.15
N ILE A 158 -21.38 -5.92 -2.59
CA ILE A 158 -22.07 -4.69 -3.06
C ILE A 158 -21.09 -3.67 -3.67
N THR A 159 -19.80 -4.00 -3.74
CA THR A 159 -18.75 -3.05 -4.10
C THR A 159 -18.39 -3.07 -5.58
N GLU A 160 -18.85 -4.06 -6.32
CA GLU A 160 -18.51 -4.26 -7.74
C GLU A 160 -18.86 -3.03 -8.58
N ASN A 161 -20.05 -2.47 -8.37
CA ASN A 161 -20.58 -1.35 -9.14
C ASN A 161 -20.25 0.05 -8.58
N LEU A 162 -19.33 0.13 -7.59
CA LEU A 162 -18.86 1.43 -7.11
C LEU A 162 -18.18 2.20 -8.26
N TYR A 163 -18.60 3.42 -8.45
CA TYR A 163 -18.14 4.27 -9.53
C TYR A 163 -17.00 5.19 -9.07
N ILE A 164 -15.99 5.31 -9.92
CA ILE A 164 -14.92 6.30 -9.72
C ILE A 164 -15.18 7.43 -10.71
N GLY A 165 -15.50 8.61 -10.18
CA GLY A 165 -15.79 9.81 -10.95
C GLY A 165 -14.65 10.18 -11.92
N LYS A 166 -14.96 11.07 -12.85
CA LYS A 166 -13.93 11.67 -13.71
C LYS A 166 -13.05 12.57 -12.86
N HIS A 167 -11.78 12.31 -12.88
CA HIS A 167 -10.77 13.17 -12.24
C HIS A 167 -9.85 13.72 -13.32
N GLU A 168 -9.54 14.98 -13.22
CA GLU A 168 -8.50 15.58 -14.05
C GLU A 168 -7.16 14.92 -13.70
N THR A 169 -6.50 14.39 -14.71
CA THR A 169 -5.17 13.80 -14.56
C THR A 169 -4.16 14.89 -14.86
N THR A 170 -3.57 15.48 -13.84
CA THR A 170 -2.44 16.37 -14.01
C THR A 170 -1.24 15.49 -14.43
N GLN A 171 -0.86 15.55 -15.70
CA GLN A 171 0.38 14.94 -16.15
C GLN A 171 1.52 15.72 -15.51
N ARG A 172 2.47 15.01 -14.93
CA ARG A 172 3.68 15.59 -14.40
C ARG A 172 4.61 15.87 -15.58
N GLU A 173 4.88 17.13 -15.82
CA GLU A 173 5.80 17.53 -16.88
C GLU A 173 7.24 17.14 -16.50
N PRO A 174 8.03 16.62 -17.45
CA PRO A 174 9.45 16.39 -17.27
C PRO A 174 10.18 17.71 -16.96
N ILE A 175 11.40 17.63 -16.48
CA ILE A 175 12.33 18.77 -16.43
C ILE A 175 12.77 19.04 -17.87
N THR A 176 12.55 20.24 -18.36
CA THR A 176 12.92 20.63 -19.73
C THR A 176 14.44 20.77 -19.89
N GLU A 177 14.96 20.85 -21.12
CA GLU A 177 16.40 21.03 -21.35
C GLU A 177 16.90 22.36 -20.80
N ASP A 178 16.10 23.45 -20.89
CA ASP A 178 16.46 24.75 -20.32
C ASP A 178 16.52 24.67 -18.79
N GLU A 179 15.52 24.03 -18.16
CA GLU A 179 15.51 23.80 -16.70
C GLU A 179 16.69 22.91 -16.26
N LEU A 180 17.03 21.91 -17.06
CA LEU A 180 18.16 21.01 -16.79
C LEU A 180 19.49 21.76 -16.88
N GLU A 181 19.63 22.68 -17.82
CA GLU A 181 20.82 23.56 -17.94
C GLU A 181 20.92 24.52 -16.74
N ILE A 182 19.79 25.07 -16.24
CA ILE A 182 19.77 25.87 -15.01
C ILE A 182 20.28 25.03 -13.83
N ILE A 183 19.79 23.80 -13.69
CA ILE A 183 20.23 22.88 -12.63
C ILE A 183 21.71 22.54 -12.76
N ARG A 184 22.20 22.30 -13.99
CA ARG A 184 23.60 22.01 -14.25
C ARG A 184 24.52 23.15 -13.81
N ARG A 185 24.15 24.41 -14.12
CA ARG A 185 24.90 25.60 -13.71
C ARG A 185 24.89 25.85 -12.20
N ALA A 186 23.85 25.35 -11.52
CA ALA A 186 23.72 25.44 -10.07
C ALA A 186 24.59 24.43 -9.30
N ILE A 187 25.18 23.44 -9.99
CA ILE A 187 26.08 22.46 -9.36
C ILE A 187 27.27 23.21 -8.73
N GLY A 188 27.56 22.89 -7.47
CA GLY A 188 28.59 23.57 -6.68
C GLY A 188 28.10 24.83 -5.97
N GLN A 189 26.97 25.43 -6.36
CA GLN A 189 26.35 26.59 -5.72
C GLN A 189 25.14 26.24 -4.89
N GLU A 190 24.27 25.33 -5.39
CA GLU A 190 23.11 24.80 -4.71
C GLU A 190 23.40 23.37 -4.23
N GLN A 191 23.17 23.14 -2.94
CA GLN A 191 23.39 21.82 -2.34
C GLN A 191 22.44 20.79 -2.95
N TYR A 192 22.98 19.66 -3.40
CA TYR A 192 22.26 18.56 -4.05
C TYR A 192 21.74 18.86 -5.48
N ALA A 193 22.14 19.94 -6.15
CA ALA A 193 21.81 20.16 -7.56
C ALA A 193 22.34 19.03 -8.44
N GLU A 194 23.54 18.53 -8.14
CA GLU A 194 24.17 17.39 -8.82
C GLU A 194 23.35 16.09 -8.66
N TYR A 195 22.57 15.95 -7.58
CA TYR A 195 21.69 14.78 -7.39
C TYR A 195 20.53 14.81 -8.38
N VAL A 196 19.88 15.97 -8.50
CA VAL A 196 18.77 16.13 -9.46
C VAL A 196 19.26 15.98 -10.89
N TYR A 197 20.41 16.58 -11.21
CA TYR A 197 21.04 16.45 -12.52
C TYR A 197 21.33 14.97 -12.85
N ALA A 198 22.00 14.24 -11.96
CA ALA A 198 22.29 12.82 -12.14
C ALA A 198 21.01 11.95 -12.23
N MET A 199 19.95 12.29 -11.49
CA MET A 199 18.67 11.59 -11.60
C MET A 199 18.07 11.67 -13.00
N CYS A 200 18.27 12.78 -13.72
CA CYS A 200 17.79 12.96 -15.10
C CYS A 200 18.55 12.10 -16.12
N TYR A 201 19.68 11.51 -15.75
CA TYR A 201 20.51 10.67 -16.63
C TYR A 201 20.62 9.20 -16.20
N LEU A 202 20.06 8.82 -15.03
CA LEU A 202 20.12 7.44 -14.53
C LEU A 202 18.74 6.78 -14.48
N GLY A 203 17.66 7.56 -14.51
CA GLY A 203 16.31 7.05 -14.58
C GLY A 203 15.85 6.16 -13.42
N PHE A 204 16.60 6.03 -12.35
CA PHE A 204 16.14 5.35 -11.15
C PHE A 204 14.92 6.06 -10.55
N ARG A 205 14.05 5.30 -9.87
CA ARG A 205 13.02 5.96 -9.04
C ARG A 205 13.72 6.77 -7.96
N PRO A 206 13.19 7.94 -7.54
CA PRO A 206 13.88 8.79 -6.57
C PRO A 206 14.34 8.08 -5.30
N GLY A 207 13.52 7.18 -4.73
CA GLY A 207 13.91 6.40 -3.57
C GLY A 207 15.01 5.36 -3.87
N GLU A 208 15.02 4.79 -5.07
CA GLU A 208 16.07 3.86 -5.53
C GLU A 208 17.39 4.61 -5.72
N PHE A 209 17.34 5.79 -6.35
CA PHE A 209 18.52 6.65 -6.55
C PHE A 209 19.18 7.04 -5.22
N LEU A 210 18.39 7.52 -4.26
CA LEU A 210 18.88 7.93 -2.94
C LEU A 210 19.41 6.79 -2.08
N ALA A 211 19.03 5.56 -2.41
CA ALA A 211 19.50 4.34 -1.74
C ALA A 211 20.76 3.73 -2.39
N LEU A 212 21.24 4.29 -3.52
CA LEU A 212 22.43 3.76 -4.21
C LEU A 212 23.65 3.81 -3.29
N LYS A 213 24.34 2.68 -3.20
CA LYS A 213 25.59 2.53 -2.46
C LYS A 213 26.77 2.60 -3.40
N LYS A 214 27.93 2.89 -2.87
CA LYS A 214 29.20 2.83 -3.63
C LYS A 214 29.48 1.41 -4.15
N SER A 215 29.05 0.39 -3.41
CA SER A 215 29.10 -1.01 -3.84
C SER A 215 28.20 -1.34 -5.02
N SER A 216 27.26 -0.47 -5.36
CA SER A 216 26.44 -0.61 -6.57
C SER A 216 27.13 -0.12 -7.85
N LEU A 217 28.30 0.52 -7.73
CA LEU A 217 29.08 1.02 -8.87
C LEU A 217 30.08 -0.04 -9.32
N HIS A 218 29.98 -0.46 -10.56
CA HIS A 218 30.80 -1.48 -11.19
C HIS A 218 31.48 -0.94 -12.45
N THR A 219 32.59 -1.57 -12.84
CA THR A 219 33.21 -1.35 -14.14
C THR A 219 33.53 -2.73 -14.74
N GLU A 220 33.02 -2.97 -15.95
CA GLU A 220 33.22 -4.21 -16.68
C GLU A 220 33.47 -3.86 -18.16
N ASN A 221 34.50 -4.43 -18.76
CA ASN A 221 34.90 -4.18 -20.15
C ASN A 221 35.05 -2.67 -20.50
N GLY A 222 35.50 -1.86 -19.56
CA GLY A 222 35.64 -0.41 -19.76
C GLY A 222 34.35 0.39 -19.56
N VAL A 223 33.19 -0.26 -19.39
CA VAL A 223 31.92 0.39 -19.13
C VAL A 223 31.67 0.49 -17.63
N THR A 224 31.44 1.71 -17.14
CA THR A 224 31.02 1.95 -15.75
C THR A 224 29.50 1.98 -15.69
N TYR A 225 28.92 1.20 -14.75
CA TYR A 225 27.48 1.13 -14.57
C TYR A 225 27.09 1.03 -13.10
N LEU A 226 25.82 1.35 -12.81
CA LEU A 226 25.22 1.21 -11.49
C LEU A 226 24.20 0.06 -11.51
N THR A 227 24.21 -0.75 -10.45
CA THR A 227 23.14 -1.72 -10.21
C THR A 227 22.14 -1.17 -9.20
N GLY A 228 20.85 -1.34 -9.45
CA GLY A 228 19.84 -0.86 -8.51
C GLY A 228 18.40 -1.12 -8.98
N GLY A 229 17.47 -0.76 -8.12
CA GLY A 229 16.05 -1.02 -8.30
C GLY A 229 15.55 -2.13 -7.39
N SER A 230 14.36 -1.95 -6.82
CA SER A 230 13.83 -2.89 -5.80
C SER A 230 12.30 -3.08 -5.87
N LYS A 231 11.58 -2.19 -6.57
CA LYS A 231 10.12 -2.14 -6.48
C LYS A 231 9.40 -3.19 -7.33
N THR A 232 9.99 -3.60 -8.43
CA THR A 232 9.40 -4.56 -9.38
C THR A 232 10.47 -5.59 -9.78
N ASP A 233 10.05 -6.80 -10.11
CA ASP A 233 11.00 -7.85 -10.51
C ASP A 233 11.81 -7.43 -11.75
N ALA A 234 11.19 -6.81 -12.75
CA ALA A 234 11.87 -6.28 -13.94
C ALA A 234 12.83 -5.10 -13.65
N GLY A 235 12.63 -4.40 -12.53
CA GLY A 235 13.48 -3.29 -12.12
C GLY A 235 14.54 -3.66 -11.09
N ARG A 236 14.50 -4.89 -10.58
CA ARG A 236 15.42 -5.34 -9.54
C ARG A 236 16.82 -5.54 -10.12
N ASP A 237 17.81 -4.94 -9.44
CA ASP A 237 19.25 -5.07 -9.79
C ASP A 237 19.56 -4.77 -11.27
N ARG A 238 18.75 -3.87 -11.92
CA ARG A 238 19.02 -3.49 -13.30
C ARG A 238 20.35 -2.77 -13.41
N ARG A 239 21.06 -3.03 -14.49
CA ARG A 239 22.32 -2.37 -14.83
C ARG A 239 22.00 -1.07 -15.59
N VAL A 240 22.48 0.04 -15.07
CA VAL A 240 22.32 1.37 -15.70
C VAL A 240 23.72 1.93 -15.96
N PRO A 241 24.20 1.95 -17.20
CA PRO A 241 25.47 2.57 -17.55
C PRO A 241 25.50 4.06 -17.13
N VAL A 242 26.65 4.52 -16.73
CA VAL A 242 26.89 5.91 -16.36
C VAL A 242 27.24 6.69 -17.63
N PRO A 243 26.37 7.57 -18.14
CA PRO A 243 26.66 8.31 -19.35
C PRO A 243 27.70 9.42 -19.09
N PRO A 244 28.41 9.89 -20.13
CA PRO A 244 29.50 10.86 -19.99
C PRO A 244 29.10 12.16 -19.25
N GLN A 245 27.86 12.62 -19.41
CA GLN A 245 27.35 13.86 -18.82
C GLN A 245 27.43 13.91 -17.30
N ILE A 246 27.46 12.75 -16.63
CA ILE A 246 27.48 12.63 -15.18
C ILE A 246 28.67 11.82 -14.64
N ALA A 247 29.61 11.44 -15.50
CA ALA A 247 30.75 10.61 -15.12
C ALA A 247 31.57 11.25 -13.99
N ASP A 248 31.85 12.53 -14.10
CA ASP A 248 32.61 13.28 -13.08
C ASP A 248 31.85 13.34 -11.75
N ILE A 249 30.54 13.59 -11.80
CA ILE A 249 29.68 13.59 -10.60
C ILE A 249 29.76 12.23 -9.89
N ILE A 250 29.64 11.13 -10.63
CA ILE A 250 29.69 9.79 -10.07
C ILE A 250 31.07 9.50 -9.45
N GLN A 251 32.14 9.92 -10.11
CA GLN A 251 33.51 9.76 -9.61
C GLN A 251 33.74 10.58 -8.33
N GLU A 252 33.28 11.81 -8.27
CA GLU A 252 33.35 12.66 -7.07
C GLU A 252 32.56 12.03 -5.91
N ARG A 253 31.32 11.57 -6.16
CA ARG A 253 30.51 10.90 -5.13
C ARG A 253 31.12 9.59 -4.63
N LYS A 254 31.75 8.82 -5.50
CA LYS A 254 32.51 7.62 -5.13
C LYS A 254 33.62 7.93 -4.12
N ASN A 255 34.29 9.07 -4.28
CA ASN A 255 35.46 9.47 -3.49
C ASN A 255 35.09 10.13 -2.14
N VAL A 256 33.82 10.46 -1.87
CA VAL A 256 33.39 10.99 -0.56
C VAL A 256 33.68 9.97 0.54
N LEU A 257 34.49 10.33 1.53
CA LEU A 257 34.87 9.43 2.63
C LEU A 257 33.72 9.32 3.68
N ASN A 258 33.81 8.29 4.53
CA ASN A 258 32.94 8.07 5.68
C ASN A 258 31.43 7.91 5.35
N THR A 259 31.12 7.40 4.16
CA THR A 259 29.78 7.01 3.78
C THR A 259 29.78 5.80 2.85
N GLU A 260 28.84 4.90 3.03
CA GLU A 260 28.58 3.79 2.09
C GLU A 260 27.67 4.23 0.91
N TYR A 261 26.91 5.33 1.11
CA TYR A 261 25.97 5.82 0.10
C TYR A 261 26.68 6.65 -0.97
N LEU A 262 26.25 6.52 -2.22
CA LEU A 262 26.73 7.32 -3.33
C LEU A 262 26.17 8.75 -3.25
N PHE A 263 24.91 8.87 -2.84
CA PHE A 263 24.17 10.12 -2.70
C PHE A 263 23.66 10.34 -1.27
N PRO A 264 24.55 10.52 -0.30
CA PRO A 264 24.18 10.64 1.10
C PRO A 264 23.55 11.98 1.44
N MET A 265 22.79 12.03 2.51
CA MET A 265 22.43 13.27 3.18
C MET A 265 23.59 13.73 4.07
N VAL A 266 23.96 14.98 3.91
CA VAL A 266 24.90 15.67 4.83
C VAL A 266 24.16 15.98 6.14
N THR A 267 24.78 15.67 7.27
CA THR A 267 24.21 15.96 8.59
C THR A 267 25.02 17.01 9.34
N HIS A 268 24.30 17.88 10.08
CA HIS A 268 24.87 18.94 10.89
C HIS A 268 24.30 18.88 12.31
N ASN A 269 25.05 19.35 13.30
CA ASN A 269 24.55 19.53 14.64
C ASN A 269 23.70 20.83 14.76
N ARG A 270 23.20 21.11 15.96
CA ARG A 270 22.41 22.33 16.22
C ARG A 270 23.14 23.64 15.99
N LYS A 271 24.49 23.60 15.94
CA LYS A 271 25.35 24.75 15.66
C LYS A 271 25.69 24.90 14.17
N GLY A 272 25.18 24.01 13.32
CA GLY A 272 25.48 23.99 11.88
C GLY A 272 26.81 23.32 11.51
N GLU A 273 27.52 22.71 12.46
CA GLU A 273 28.79 22.03 12.21
C GLU A 273 28.53 20.66 11.58
N PHE A 274 29.33 20.27 10.59
CA PHE A 274 29.25 18.98 9.92
C PHE A 274 29.42 17.83 10.93
N THR A 275 28.54 16.85 10.89
CA THR A 275 28.57 15.68 11.78
C THR A 275 28.71 14.36 11.04
N GLY A 276 28.59 14.34 9.70
CA GLY A 276 28.74 13.15 8.89
C GLY A 276 27.70 13.00 7.80
N TYR A 277 27.46 11.75 7.42
CA TYR A 277 26.56 11.37 6.36
C TYR A 277 25.56 10.31 6.81
N LYS A 278 24.37 10.31 6.24
CA LYS A 278 23.37 9.27 6.42
C LYS A 278 22.57 9.01 5.14
N ALA A 279 21.79 7.95 5.12
CA ALA A 279 20.80 7.71 4.06
C ALA A 279 19.82 8.89 3.96
N MET A 280 19.53 9.32 2.73
CA MET A 280 18.56 10.39 2.48
C MET A 280 17.17 9.79 2.24
N ALA A 281 16.22 10.11 3.11
CA ALA A 281 14.83 9.69 2.94
C ALA A 281 14.18 10.46 1.77
N HIS A 282 13.42 9.76 0.92
CA HIS A 282 12.76 10.36 -0.23
C HIS A 282 11.81 11.53 0.13
N ALA A 283 11.05 11.39 1.22
CA ALA A 283 10.16 12.47 1.68
C ALA A 283 10.95 13.73 2.05
N TYR A 284 12.04 13.57 2.80
CA TYR A 284 12.93 14.69 3.14
C TYR A 284 13.54 15.32 1.89
N PHE A 285 14.06 14.51 0.97
CA PHE A 285 14.62 15.03 -0.30
C PHE A 285 13.59 15.84 -1.08
N ARG A 286 12.37 15.32 -1.21
CA ARG A 286 11.29 16.02 -1.91
C ARG A 286 10.95 17.35 -1.25
N GLU A 287 10.69 17.36 0.06
CA GLU A 287 10.05 18.48 0.75
C GLU A 287 11.07 19.52 1.23
N SER A 288 12.25 19.07 1.66
CA SER A 288 13.25 19.94 2.27
C SER A 288 14.39 20.31 1.31
N VAL A 289 14.57 19.58 0.21
CA VAL A 289 15.66 19.81 -0.75
C VAL A 289 15.10 20.19 -2.11
N PHE A 290 14.42 19.27 -2.80
CA PHE A 290 14.04 19.42 -4.19
C PHE A 290 13.07 20.59 -4.42
N VAL A 291 11.93 20.62 -3.75
CA VAL A 291 10.92 21.66 -3.96
C VAL A 291 11.46 23.06 -3.63
N PRO A 292 12.14 23.29 -2.49
CA PRO A 292 12.75 24.57 -2.20
C PRO A 292 13.83 24.97 -3.20
N MET A 293 14.66 24.02 -3.68
CA MET A 293 15.70 24.29 -4.68
C MET A 293 15.08 24.70 -6.02
N MET A 294 14.07 23.97 -6.54
CA MET A 294 13.37 24.35 -7.77
C MET A 294 12.84 25.77 -7.71
N LYS A 295 12.23 26.16 -6.56
CA LYS A 295 11.74 27.52 -6.34
C LYS A 295 12.86 28.55 -6.36
N ARG A 296 14.02 28.30 -5.73
CA ARG A 296 15.17 29.22 -5.75
C ARG A 296 15.76 29.39 -7.15
N LEU A 297 15.75 28.32 -7.93
CA LEU A 297 16.22 28.30 -9.31
C LEU A 297 15.23 28.91 -10.33
N GLY A 298 14.04 29.34 -9.88
CA GLY A 298 12.99 29.86 -10.74
C GLY A 298 12.35 28.83 -11.67
N ILE A 299 12.47 27.54 -11.35
CA ILE A 299 11.87 26.45 -12.11
C ILE A 299 10.39 26.32 -11.74
N ALA A 300 9.54 26.02 -12.74
CA ALA A 300 8.10 26.00 -12.61
C ALA A 300 7.59 25.15 -11.42
N GLU A 301 6.55 25.63 -10.75
CA GLU A 301 5.90 24.91 -9.65
C GLU A 301 5.27 23.58 -10.13
N GLY A 302 5.08 22.65 -9.20
CA GLY A 302 4.48 21.33 -9.48
C GLY A 302 5.48 20.23 -9.84
N LYS A 303 6.75 20.57 -10.11
CA LYS A 303 7.81 19.57 -10.31
C LYS A 303 8.05 18.76 -9.03
N THR A 304 8.33 17.49 -9.20
CA THR A 304 8.70 16.55 -8.12
C THR A 304 9.95 15.78 -8.53
N PRO A 305 10.66 15.12 -7.61
CA PRO A 305 11.82 14.30 -7.98
C PRO A 305 11.50 13.22 -9.04
N TYR A 306 10.25 12.82 -9.17
CA TYR A 306 9.81 11.88 -10.21
C TYR A 306 9.91 12.48 -11.63
N CYS A 307 9.85 13.83 -11.76
CA CYS A 307 10.00 14.51 -13.05
C CYS A 307 11.37 14.23 -13.67
N ALA A 308 12.42 14.06 -12.87
CA ALA A 308 13.75 13.66 -13.37
C ALA A 308 13.72 12.31 -14.10
N ARG A 309 12.95 11.34 -13.58
CA ARG A 309 12.77 10.06 -14.28
C ARG A 309 11.92 10.20 -15.55
N HIS A 310 10.96 11.11 -15.58
CA HIS A 310 10.22 11.41 -16.83
C HIS A 310 11.16 12.04 -17.87
N THR A 311 12.04 12.97 -17.47
CA THR A 311 13.10 13.53 -18.34
C THR A 311 13.99 12.43 -18.91
N TYR A 312 14.45 11.49 -18.08
CA TYR A 312 15.21 10.33 -18.57
C TYR A 312 14.43 9.50 -19.59
N ALA A 313 13.14 9.23 -19.32
CA ALA A 313 12.28 8.50 -20.25
C ALA A 313 12.15 9.22 -21.61
N ASP A 314 12.02 10.53 -21.61
CA ASP A 314 11.94 11.33 -22.85
C ASP A 314 13.28 11.36 -23.60
N LYS A 315 14.40 11.46 -22.88
CA LYS A 315 15.74 11.31 -23.46
C LYS A 315 15.91 9.93 -24.11
N LEU A 316 15.49 8.85 -23.45
CA LEU A 316 15.53 7.50 -24.01
C LEU A 316 14.66 7.34 -25.26
N LYS A 317 13.49 7.99 -25.33
CA LYS A 317 12.66 7.97 -26.54
C LYS A 317 13.38 8.60 -27.75
N ALA A 318 14.12 9.68 -27.49
CA ALA A 318 14.89 10.38 -28.54
C ALA A 318 16.22 9.69 -28.86
N ALA A 319 16.74 8.86 -27.96
CA ALA A 319 18.02 8.16 -28.14
C ALA A 319 17.92 7.08 -29.24
N ALA A 320 19.02 6.91 -29.98
CA ALA A 320 19.17 5.75 -30.87
C ALA A 320 19.34 4.45 -30.05
N GLY A 321 19.09 3.30 -30.67
CA GLY A 321 19.32 2.00 -30.05
C GLY A 321 18.08 1.14 -29.89
N ASP A 322 18.27 -0.06 -29.38
CA ASP A 322 17.23 -1.08 -29.26
C ASP A 322 16.18 -0.72 -28.20
N ASP A 323 14.92 -0.90 -28.53
CA ASP A 323 13.80 -0.61 -27.64
C ASP A 323 13.76 -1.54 -26.40
N GLN A 324 14.31 -2.76 -26.51
CA GLN A 324 14.44 -3.66 -25.36
C GLN A 324 15.48 -3.12 -24.38
N ALA A 325 16.61 -2.59 -24.88
CA ALA A 325 17.62 -1.95 -24.06
C ALA A 325 17.07 -0.70 -23.35
N LYS A 326 16.30 0.15 -24.06
CA LYS A 326 15.62 1.32 -23.48
C LYS A 326 14.66 0.92 -22.37
N ALA A 327 13.86 -0.13 -22.58
CA ALA A 327 12.94 -0.63 -21.56
C ALA A 327 13.66 -1.22 -20.35
N ALA A 328 14.77 -1.94 -20.56
CA ALA A 328 15.61 -2.48 -19.49
C ALA A 328 16.19 -1.35 -18.61
N LEU A 329 16.68 -0.28 -19.23
CA LEU A 329 17.18 0.92 -18.53
C LEU A 329 16.10 1.57 -17.67
N MET A 330 14.83 1.60 -18.13
CA MET A 330 13.71 2.12 -17.36
C MET A 330 13.24 1.15 -16.26
N GLY A 331 13.48 -0.15 -16.37
CA GLY A 331 12.94 -1.17 -15.47
C GLY A 331 11.41 -1.19 -15.48
N HIS A 332 10.78 -1.18 -16.67
CA HIS A 332 9.33 -1.24 -16.84
C HIS A 332 8.85 -2.70 -16.83
N THR A 333 7.67 -2.93 -16.21
CA THR A 333 7.06 -4.26 -16.06
C THR A 333 6.31 -4.74 -17.30
N ASP A 334 5.99 -3.87 -18.26
CA ASP A 334 5.20 -4.22 -19.47
C ASP A 334 5.91 -5.20 -20.41
N TYR A 335 7.15 -5.52 -20.10
CA TYR A 335 7.93 -6.56 -20.76
C TYR A 335 8.11 -7.82 -19.90
N ALA A 336 7.18 -8.14 -19.01
CA ALA A 336 7.23 -9.35 -18.17
C ALA A 336 7.37 -10.65 -19.00
N PHE A 337 6.94 -10.66 -20.28
CA PHE A 337 7.19 -11.75 -21.24
C PHE A 337 8.67 -11.86 -21.65
N THR A 338 9.48 -10.86 -21.36
CA THR A 338 10.90 -10.78 -21.77
C THR A 338 11.88 -10.94 -20.61
N GLN A 339 11.42 -11.17 -19.39
CA GLN A 339 12.30 -11.31 -18.22
C GLN A 339 13.45 -12.32 -18.43
N ALA A 340 13.17 -13.42 -19.13
CA ALA A 340 14.19 -14.40 -19.56
C ALA A 340 15.16 -13.82 -20.63
N LYS A 341 14.77 -12.81 -21.40
CA LYS A 341 15.61 -12.15 -22.42
C LYS A 341 16.43 -11.00 -21.86
N TYR A 342 15.98 -10.30 -20.80
CA TYR A 342 16.73 -9.20 -20.20
C TYR A 342 18.08 -9.62 -19.60
N GLN A 343 18.19 -10.85 -19.14
CA GLN A 343 19.47 -11.40 -18.67
C GLN A 343 20.49 -11.57 -19.80
N SER A 344 20.06 -11.49 -21.07
CA SER A 344 20.89 -11.69 -22.25
C SER A 344 21.21 -10.41 -23.04
N ILE A 345 20.72 -9.23 -22.61
CA ILE A 345 21.09 -7.95 -23.25
C ILE A 345 22.53 -7.64 -22.85
N ALA A 346 23.39 -7.54 -23.87
CA ALA A 346 24.79 -7.22 -23.65
C ALA A 346 24.96 -5.83 -23.01
N LEU A 347 25.95 -5.68 -22.13
CA LEU A 347 26.23 -4.39 -21.50
C LEU A 347 26.58 -3.31 -22.52
N ASP A 348 27.20 -3.70 -23.63
CA ASP A 348 27.55 -2.81 -24.75
C ASP A 348 26.33 -2.18 -25.41
N ASP A 349 25.21 -2.94 -25.56
CA ASP A 349 23.96 -2.43 -26.09
C ASP A 349 23.29 -1.43 -25.12
N LEU A 350 23.37 -1.71 -23.82
CA LEU A 350 22.89 -0.80 -22.79
C LEU A 350 23.74 0.48 -22.75
N SER A 351 25.07 0.35 -22.92
CA SER A 351 25.98 1.48 -22.97
C SER A 351 25.72 2.35 -24.19
N ALA A 352 25.58 1.75 -25.38
CA ALA A 352 25.31 2.49 -26.60
C ALA A 352 24.05 3.36 -26.51
N VAL A 353 22.99 2.85 -25.87
CA VAL A 353 21.78 3.64 -25.59
C VAL A 353 22.05 4.75 -24.57
N ALA A 354 22.75 4.46 -23.48
CA ALA A 354 23.06 5.45 -22.45
C ALA A 354 23.94 6.60 -23.01
N ASP A 355 24.93 6.27 -23.84
CA ASP A 355 25.84 7.25 -24.43
C ASP A 355 25.16 8.14 -25.50
N SER A 356 24.05 7.66 -26.09
CA SER A 356 23.26 8.43 -27.06
C SER A 356 22.31 9.46 -26.42
N ILE A 357 22.20 9.47 -25.09
CA ILE A 357 21.40 10.48 -24.36
C ILE A 357 22.08 11.84 -24.45
N ARG A 358 21.44 12.77 -25.11
CA ARG A 358 21.91 14.14 -25.27
C ARG A 358 21.27 15.10 -24.28
#